data_ef6ef1e5cc8d675b70826ffaabd030a2
#
_entry.id   ef6ef1e5cc8d675b70826ffaabd030a2
#
_cell.length_a   1.000
_cell.length_b   1.000
_cell.length_c   1.000
_cell.angle_alpha   90.00
_cell.angle_beta   90.00
_cell.angle_gamma   90.00
#
_symmetry.space_group_name_H-M   'P 1'
#
loop_
_entity.id
_entity.type
_entity.pdbx_description
1 polymer ?
#
loop_
_entity_poly.entity_id
_entity_poly.type
_entity_poly.pdbx_seq_one_letter_code
_entity_poly.pdbx_strand_id
1 'polypeptide(L)'
;MKNLIKSIKLTLVFCVFLSVCYVLVLWAYAQFAAPGEGGNVETVSLNGKVVGVANVGQRFTKDIYFWGRPSCAGDGYDGTSSAGSNKGVTNESYLKEVEARIDTFLLHHPYLKRAEVPAEMVTASASGLDPDITPACAYVQIKRVATARGLSEKEVKALVENHIERPLFGVFGPSKINVLKLNVALDEHKKKTLICL
;
A
#
# COMPACT_ATOMS: atom_id res chain seq x y z
N MET A 1 26.29 43.57 -20.84
CA MET A 1 24.95 43.49 -21.46
C MET A 1 24.80 42.32 -22.45
N LYS A 2 25.73 42.14 -23.43
CA LYS A 2 25.63 41.01 -24.42
C LYS A 2 25.54 39.63 -23.80
N ASN A 3 26.33 39.34 -22.74
CA ASN A 3 26.31 38.04 -22.06
C ASN A 3 25.01 37.82 -21.26
N LEU A 4 24.46 38.85 -20.63
CA LEU A 4 23.17 38.79 -19.93
C LEU A 4 22.05 38.44 -20.90
N ILE A 5 21.99 39.06 -22.06
CA ILE A 5 20.98 38.75 -23.09
C ILE A 5 21.13 37.31 -23.61
N LYS A 6 22.38 36.85 -23.81
CA LYS A 6 22.62 35.44 -24.19
C LYS A 6 22.14 34.45 -23.13
N SER A 7 22.44 34.71 -21.85
CA SER A 7 21.99 33.89 -20.74
C SER A 7 20.47 33.85 -20.65
N ILE A 8 19.79 34.98 -20.75
CA ILE A 8 18.31 35.04 -20.73
C ILE A 8 17.73 34.23 -21.91
N LYS A 9 18.25 34.42 -23.12
CA LYS A 9 17.78 33.63 -24.28
C LYS A 9 17.98 32.15 -24.10
N LEU A 10 19.14 31.73 -23.61
CA LEU A 10 19.44 30.34 -23.36
C LEU A 10 18.51 29.73 -22.30
N THR A 11 18.30 30.46 -21.20
CA THR A 11 17.35 30.04 -20.14
C THR A 11 15.94 29.88 -20.70
N LEU A 12 15.45 30.83 -21.47
CA LEU A 12 14.11 30.75 -22.08
C LEU A 12 14.00 29.55 -23.04
N VAL A 13 15.01 29.31 -23.88
CA VAL A 13 15.02 28.12 -24.77
C VAL A 13 14.97 26.83 -23.97
N PHE A 14 15.76 26.69 -22.91
CA PHE A 14 15.73 25.51 -22.06
C PHE A 14 14.41 25.40 -21.27
N CYS A 15 13.85 26.48 -20.78
CA CYS A 15 12.54 26.47 -20.13
C CYS A 15 11.45 25.92 -21.07
N VAL A 16 11.39 26.42 -22.31
CA VAL A 16 10.43 25.95 -23.30
C VAL A 16 10.70 24.49 -23.67
N PHE A 17 11.97 24.14 -23.93
CA PHE A 17 12.34 22.77 -24.29
C PHE A 17 11.97 21.75 -23.19
N LEU A 18 12.31 22.04 -21.94
CA LEU A 18 12.01 21.14 -20.83
C LEU A 18 10.52 21.12 -20.50
N SER A 19 9.83 22.25 -20.53
CA SER A 19 8.39 22.30 -20.21
C SER A 19 7.52 21.67 -21.29
N VAL A 20 7.92 21.71 -22.54
CA VAL A 20 7.14 21.18 -23.65
C VAL A 20 7.64 19.80 -24.09
N CYS A 21 8.88 19.72 -24.58
CA CYS A 21 9.37 18.45 -25.16
C CYS A 21 9.48 17.34 -24.11
N TYR A 22 10.08 17.64 -22.94
CA TYR A 22 10.22 16.63 -21.88
C TYR A 22 8.86 16.16 -21.35
N VAL A 23 7.94 17.08 -21.08
CA VAL A 23 6.61 16.73 -20.59
C VAL A 23 5.83 15.94 -21.63
N LEU A 24 5.89 16.32 -22.90
CA LEU A 24 5.23 15.58 -23.99
C LEU A 24 5.80 14.15 -24.15
N VAL A 25 7.11 13.97 -24.01
CA VAL A 25 7.73 12.64 -24.08
C VAL A 25 7.23 11.78 -22.90
N LEU A 26 7.21 12.32 -21.67
CA LEU A 26 6.69 11.59 -20.52
C LEU A 26 5.20 11.30 -20.66
N TRP A 27 4.41 12.25 -21.15
CA TRP A 27 3.00 12.03 -21.40
C TRP A 27 2.76 10.93 -22.43
N ALA A 28 3.46 10.99 -23.57
CA ALA A 28 3.36 9.97 -24.60
C ALA A 28 3.77 8.58 -24.07
N TYR A 29 4.85 8.50 -23.31
CA TYR A 29 5.28 7.26 -22.66
C TYR A 29 4.21 6.72 -21.69
N ALA A 30 3.61 7.58 -20.88
CA ALA A 30 2.57 7.19 -19.94
C ALA A 30 1.33 6.60 -20.62
N GLN A 31 0.97 7.06 -21.84
CA GLN A 31 -0.16 6.50 -22.59
C GLN A 31 0.01 5.00 -22.93
N PHE A 32 1.26 4.52 -23.05
CA PHE A 32 1.58 3.14 -23.40
C PHE A 32 2.02 2.30 -22.21
N ALA A 33 2.66 2.90 -21.22
CA ALA A 33 3.34 2.20 -20.13
C ALA A 33 2.60 2.28 -18.78
N ALA A 34 1.66 3.20 -18.60
CA ALA A 34 0.90 3.27 -17.37
C ALA A 34 -0.03 2.05 -17.21
N PRO A 35 -0.17 1.50 -16.00
CA PRO A 35 -1.00 0.33 -15.74
C PRO A 35 -2.49 0.58 -15.93
N GLY A 36 -2.95 1.84 -15.89
CA GLY A 36 -4.33 2.24 -16.18
C GLY A 36 -4.48 2.73 -17.61
N GLU A 37 -5.69 2.67 -18.16
CA GLU A 37 -5.98 3.14 -19.53
C GLU A 37 -5.70 4.65 -19.68
N GLY A 38 -5.10 5.03 -20.79
CA GLY A 38 -4.84 6.44 -21.15
C GLY A 38 -3.89 7.17 -20.21
N GLY A 39 -2.90 6.49 -19.65
CA GLY A 39 -1.93 7.08 -18.74
C GLY A 39 -2.42 7.27 -17.29
N ASN A 40 -3.57 6.68 -16.97
CA ASN A 40 -4.15 6.77 -15.62
C ASN A 40 -3.53 5.75 -14.65
N VAL A 41 -3.84 5.92 -13.37
CA VAL A 41 -3.49 4.96 -12.33
C VAL A 41 -4.37 3.72 -12.40
N GLU A 42 -3.83 2.58 -11.95
CA GLU A 42 -4.60 1.35 -11.80
C GLU A 42 -5.64 1.50 -10.69
N THR A 43 -6.92 1.29 -11.02
CA THR A 43 -8.01 1.31 -10.06
C THR A 43 -8.48 -0.11 -9.73
N VAL A 44 -8.89 -0.33 -8.48
CA VAL A 44 -9.48 -1.58 -8.01
C VAL A 44 -10.98 -1.40 -7.93
N SER A 45 -11.72 -2.34 -8.50
CA SER A 45 -13.19 -2.30 -8.52
C SER A 45 -13.80 -3.49 -7.81
N LEU A 46 -14.90 -3.27 -7.10
CA LEU A 46 -15.72 -4.31 -6.47
C LEU A 46 -17.17 -4.14 -6.94
N ASN A 47 -17.76 -5.16 -7.53
CA ASN A 47 -19.14 -5.13 -8.08
C ASN A 47 -19.37 -3.99 -9.10
N GLY A 48 -18.39 -3.70 -9.94
CA GLY A 48 -18.48 -2.65 -10.97
C GLY A 48 -18.31 -1.22 -10.44
N LYS A 49 -18.02 -1.04 -9.15
CA LYS A 49 -17.71 0.26 -8.55
C LYS A 49 -16.23 0.33 -8.19
N VAL A 50 -15.56 1.41 -8.55
CA VAL A 50 -14.20 1.69 -8.14
C VAL A 50 -14.19 1.89 -6.62
N VAL A 51 -13.39 1.08 -5.92
CA VAL A 51 -13.24 1.13 -4.45
C VAL A 51 -11.92 1.74 -4.01
N GLY A 52 -10.99 1.93 -4.92
CA GLY A 52 -9.73 2.60 -4.64
C GLY A 52 -8.72 2.50 -5.77
N VAL A 53 -7.57 3.08 -5.53
CA VAL A 53 -6.39 3.06 -6.40
C VAL A 53 -5.43 1.99 -5.90
N ALA A 54 -4.93 1.14 -6.78
CA ALA A 54 -4.08 0.01 -6.40
C ALA A 54 -2.79 0.44 -5.67
N ASN A 55 -2.20 1.58 -6.09
CA ASN A 55 -0.93 2.07 -5.56
C ASN A 55 -1.07 3.03 -4.37
N VAL A 56 -2.28 3.20 -3.82
CA VAL A 56 -2.53 4.06 -2.65
C VAL A 56 -3.15 3.24 -1.54
N GLY A 57 -2.45 3.16 -0.42
CA GLY A 57 -2.92 2.45 0.77
C GLY A 57 -4.20 3.07 1.33
N GLN A 58 -5.00 2.22 1.96
CA GLN A 58 -6.27 2.61 2.60
C GLN A 58 -6.32 2.08 4.03
N ARG A 59 -7.08 2.76 4.90
CA ARG A 59 -7.26 2.36 6.29
C ARG A 59 -8.27 1.22 6.39
N PHE A 60 -7.81 0.07 6.87
CA PHE A 60 -8.63 -1.06 7.27
C PHE A 60 -8.49 -1.30 8.78
N THR A 61 -9.58 -1.26 9.53
CA THR A 61 -9.59 -1.40 11.01
C THR A 61 -10.49 -2.53 11.50
N LYS A 62 -11.36 -3.06 10.63
CA LYS A 62 -12.26 -4.16 11.01
C LYS A 62 -11.53 -5.50 10.98
N ASP A 63 -11.84 -6.41 11.89
CA ASP A 63 -11.23 -7.73 12.00
C ASP A 63 -11.46 -8.64 10.78
N ILE A 64 -12.50 -8.38 10.02
CA ILE A 64 -12.82 -9.10 8.77
C ILE A 64 -11.87 -8.78 7.60
N TYR A 65 -11.00 -7.78 7.74
CA TYR A 65 -10.07 -7.35 6.71
C TYR A 65 -8.62 -7.52 7.14
N PHE A 66 -7.73 -7.71 6.17
CA PHE A 66 -6.29 -7.54 6.38
C PHE A 66 -5.98 -6.07 6.63
N TRP A 67 -5.16 -5.82 7.61
CA TRP A 67 -4.70 -4.48 7.96
C TRP A 67 -3.40 -4.17 7.23
N GLY A 68 -3.25 -2.93 6.81
CA GLY A 68 -2.00 -2.38 6.28
C GLY A 68 -1.08 -1.90 7.39
N ARG A 69 0.01 -1.24 6.98
CA ARG A 69 0.99 -0.64 7.89
C ARG A 69 0.41 0.57 8.61
N PRO A 70 0.89 0.94 9.80
CA PRO A 70 0.55 2.22 10.41
C PRO A 70 0.89 3.41 9.48
N SER A 71 0.04 4.42 9.46
CA SER A 71 0.20 5.60 8.62
C SER A 71 0.37 6.86 9.47
N CYS A 72 1.29 7.74 9.05
CA CYS A 72 1.49 9.08 9.58
C CYS A 72 1.04 10.17 8.59
N ALA A 73 0.35 9.81 7.51
CA ALA A 73 -0.20 10.76 6.54
C ALA A 73 -1.49 11.38 7.09
N GLY A 74 -1.44 12.64 7.51
CA GLY A 74 -2.54 13.33 8.18
C GLY A 74 -3.07 12.54 9.39
N ASP A 75 -4.38 12.34 9.45
CA ASP A 75 -5.03 11.48 10.46
C ASP A 75 -4.91 9.97 10.14
N GLY A 76 -4.01 9.62 9.25
CA GLY A 76 -3.70 8.29 8.73
C GLY A 76 -4.37 8.02 7.38
N TYR A 77 -3.53 7.67 6.41
CA TYR A 77 -3.94 7.39 5.03
C TYR A 77 -4.60 8.58 4.31
N ASP A 78 -4.23 9.80 4.69
CA ASP A 78 -4.66 11.00 3.98
C ASP A 78 -3.89 11.14 2.66
N GLY A 79 -4.57 10.97 1.53
CA GLY A 79 -4.00 11.07 0.19
C GLY A 79 -3.48 12.47 -0.18
N THR A 80 -3.84 13.50 0.59
CA THR A 80 -3.37 14.87 0.36
C THR A 80 -2.11 15.20 1.16
N SER A 81 -1.67 14.33 2.08
CA SER A 81 -0.60 14.60 3.03
C SER A 81 0.31 13.38 3.24
N SER A 82 1.08 13.00 2.19
CA SER A 82 2.07 11.94 2.32
C SER A 82 3.14 12.30 3.35
N ALA A 83 3.33 11.46 4.38
CA ALA A 83 4.33 11.68 5.42
C ALA A 83 4.74 10.38 6.12
N GLY A 84 6.00 10.32 6.57
CA GLY A 84 6.50 9.33 7.51
C GLY A 84 6.57 9.87 8.94
N SER A 85 6.83 8.99 9.91
CA SER A 85 6.97 9.41 11.32
C SER A 85 8.17 10.31 11.59
N ASN A 86 9.23 10.21 10.76
CA ASN A 86 10.49 10.94 10.89
C ASN A 86 11.14 10.87 12.29
N LYS A 87 10.86 9.79 13.03
CA LYS A 87 11.35 9.58 14.41
C LYS A 87 12.48 8.56 14.42
N GLY A 88 13.54 8.88 15.14
CA GLY A 88 14.68 7.97 15.31
C GLY A 88 14.36 6.79 16.23
N VAL A 89 15.13 5.72 16.07
CA VAL A 89 14.98 4.46 16.85
C VAL A 89 15.23 4.62 18.35
N THR A 90 15.88 5.70 18.77
CA THR A 90 16.16 6.03 20.17
C THR A 90 15.17 7.02 20.78
N ASN A 91 14.16 7.44 20.02
CA ASN A 91 13.16 8.39 20.50
C ASN A 91 12.18 7.69 21.45
N GLU A 92 12.23 8.02 22.75
CA GLU A 92 11.42 7.39 23.78
C GLU A 92 9.90 7.50 23.53
N SER A 93 9.43 8.66 23.04
CA SER A 93 8.01 8.83 22.75
C SER A 93 7.57 7.92 21.61
N TYR A 94 8.42 7.72 20.59
CA TYR A 94 8.15 6.81 19.50
C TYR A 94 8.16 5.34 19.94
N LEU A 95 9.08 4.96 20.79
CA LEU A 95 9.12 3.60 21.35
C LEU A 95 7.83 3.29 22.13
N LYS A 96 7.31 4.24 22.93
CA LYS A 96 6.02 4.08 23.61
C LYS A 96 4.85 3.95 22.64
N GLU A 97 4.85 4.70 21.53
CA GLU A 97 3.84 4.54 20.47
C GLU A 97 3.90 3.15 19.83
N VAL A 98 5.09 2.66 19.53
CA VAL A 98 5.30 1.31 18.97
C VAL A 98 4.83 0.24 19.96
N GLU A 99 5.14 0.38 21.24
CA GLU A 99 4.65 -0.53 22.30
C GLU A 99 3.11 -0.57 22.34
N ALA A 100 2.47 0.59 22.38
CA ALA A 100 1.02 0.68 22.36
C ALA A 100 0.38 0.04 21.10
N ARG A 101 1.04 0.16 19.94
CA ARG A 101 0.62 -0.50 18.70
C ARG A 101 0.79 -2.02 18.77
N ILE A 102 1.87 -2.52 19.40
CA ILE A 102 2.07 -3.95 19.63
C ILE A 102 0.96 -4.49 20.52
N ASP A 103 0.66 -3.82 21.63
CA ASP A 103 -0.38 -4.25 22.56
C ASP A 103 -1.76 -4.25 21.90
N THR A 104 -2.09 -3.22 21.12
CA THR A 104 -3.31 -3.16 20.32
C THR A 104 -3.37 -4.29 19.29
N PHE A 105 -2.27 -4.57 18.59
CA PHE A 105 -2.21 -5.64 17.62
C PHE A 105 -2.45 -7.00 18.26
N LEU A 106 -1.82 -7.27 19.40
CA LEU A 106 -1.99 -8.52 20.16
C LEU A 106 -3.40 -8.69 20.73
N LEU A 107 -4.10 -7.60 21.07
CA LEU A 107 -5.50 -7.66 21.50
C LEU A 107 -6.39 -8.30 20.42
N HIS A 108 -6.13 -8.00 19.15
CA HIS A 108 -6.85 -8.59 18.00
C HIS A 108 -6.24 -9.92 17.52
N HIS A 109 -5.02 -10.26 17.99
CA HIS A 109 -4.30 -11.48 17.63
C HIS A 109 -3.83 -12.24 18.89
N PRO A 110 -4.76 -12.69 19.77
CA PRO A 110 -4.41 -13.28 21.07
C PRO A 110 -3.64 -14.60 20.97
N TYR A 111 -3.54 -15.16 19.80
CA TYR A 111 -2.79 -16.38 19.50
C TYR A 111 -1.31 -16.13 19.20
N LEU A 112 -0.87 -14.86 19.06
CA LEU A 112 0.51 -14.48 18.80
C LEU A 112 1.24 -14.12 20.10
N LYS A 113 2.53 -14.41 20.13
CA LYS A 113 3.45 -13.86 21.12
C LYS A 113 4.01 -12.53 20.65
N ARG A 114 4.44 -11.67 21.58
CA ARG A 114 5.02 -10.34 21.27
C ARG A 114 6.16 -10.41 20.25
N ALA A 115 7.03 -11.43 20.36
CA ALA A 115 8.16 -11.64 19.44
C ALA A 115 7.74 -12.08 18.01
N GLU A 116 6.49 -12.49 17.81
CA GLU A 116 5.96 -12.92 16.52
C GLU A 116 5.27 -11.79 15.76
N VAL A 117 5.11 -10.62 16.39
CA VAL A 117 4.52 -9.45 15.73
C VAL A 117 5.52 -8.86 14.74
N PRO A 118 5.22 -8.83 13.43
CA PRO A 118 6.12 -8.26 12.45
C PRO A 118 6.30 -6.76 12.68
N ALA A 119 7.54 -6.27 12.60
CA ALA A 119 7.85 -4.85 12.80
C ALA A 119 7.06 -3.91 11.88
N GLU A 120 6.79 -4.33 10.65
CA GLU A 120 5.98 -3.57 9.68
C GLU A 120 4.55 -3.28 10.16
N MET A 121 3.96 -4.17 10.97
CA MET A 121 2.59 -3.99 11.48
C MET A 121 2.49 -2.95 12.59
N VAL A 122 3.63 -2.49 13.11
CA VAL A 122 3.70 -1.55 14.26
C VAL A 122 4.52 -0.31 13.97
N THR A 123 5.26 -0.29 12.87
CA THR A 123 6.05 0.85 12.41
C THR A 123 5.42 1.52 11.19
N ALA A 124 5.33 2.84 11.23
CA ALA A 124 4.75 3.61 10.13
C ALA A 124 5.56 3.45 8.84
N SER A 125 4.86 3.42 7.70
CA SER A 125 5.49 3.49 6.40
C SER A 125 6.08 4.88 6.16
N ALA A 126 7.10 4.97 5.31
CA ALA A 126 7.74 6.25 4.99
C ALA A 126 6.81 7.21 4.21
N SER A 127 5.94 6.68 3.36
CA SER A 127 4.96 7.45 2.60
C SER A 127 3.68 7.75 3.38
N GLY A 128 3.34 6.91 4.37
CA GLY A 128 2.02 6.93 5.02
C GLY A 128 0.87 6.42 4.12
N LEU A 129 1.15 6.10 2.86
CA LEU A 129 0.18 5.63 1.87
C LEU A 129 0.59 4.29 1.23
N ASP A 130 1.40 3.51 1.94
CA ASP A 130 1.90 2.21 1.48
C ASP A 130 0.73 1.23 1.30
N PRO A 131 0.47 0.75 0.07
CA PRO A 131 -0.63 -0.17 -0.19
C PRO A 131 -0.27 -1.63 0.11
N ASP A 132 1.01 -1.91 0.35
CA ASP A 132 1.55 -3.25 0.39
C ASP A 132 1.98 -3.66 1.80
N ILE A 133 1.94 -4.97 2.06
CA ILE A 133 2.53 -5.63 3.23
C ILE A 133 3.36 -6.83 2.77
N THR A 134 4.30 -7.26 3.60
CA THR A 134 5.03 -8.51 3.33
C THR A 134 4.13 -9.74 3.54
N PRO A 135 4.44 -10.89 2.89
CA PRO A 135 3.73 -12.15 3.15
C PRO A 135 3.71 -12.54 4.63
N ALA A 136 4.79 -12.28 5.38
CA ALA A 136 4.85 -12.54 6.81
C ALA A 136 3.77 -11.75 7.58
N CYS A 137 3.56 -10.48 7.23
CA CYS A 137 2.51 -9.65 7.82
C CYS A 137 1.09 -10.13 7.48
N ALA A 138 0.89 -10.72 6.30
CA ALA A 138 -0.39 -11.31 5.95
C ALA A 138 -0.63 -12.63 6.71
N TYR A 139 0.38 -13.50 6.80
CA TYR A 139 0.24 -14.80 7.45
C TYR A 139 -0.18 -14.70 8.93
N VAL A 140 0.37 -13.76 9.68
CA VAL A 140 0.00 -13.58 11.10
C VAL A 140 -1.44 -13.12 11.28
N GLN A 141 -2.07 -12.56 10.25
CA GLN A 141 -3.46 -12.08 10.30
C GLN A 141 -4.49 -13.13 9.85
N ILE A 142 -4.07 -14.25 9.21
CA ILE A 142 -4.96 -15.24 8.62
C ILE A 142 -5.99 -15.74 9.62
N LYS A 143 -5.57 -16.17 10.81
CA LYS A 143 -6.46 -16.75 11.82
C LYS A 143 -7.53 -15.76 12.29
N ARG A 144 -7.19 -14.49 12.51
CA ARG A 144 -8.15 -13.45 12.87
C ARG A 144 -9.20 -13.24 11.76
N VAL A 145 -8.73 -13.07 10.51
CA VAL A 145 -9.61 -12.83 9.36
C VAL A 145 -10.51 -14.04 9.09
N ALA A 146 -9.96 -15.26 9.15
CA ALA A 146 -10.70 -16.50 8.98
C ALA A 146 -11.82 -16.61 10.03
N THR A 147 -11.50 -16.42 11.31
CA THR A 147 -12.46 -16.47 12.41
C THR A 147 -13.55 -15.40 12.25
N ALA A 148 -13.17 -14.15 11.96
CA ALA A 148 -14.12 -13.04 11.81
C ALA A 148 -15.05 -13.18 10.59
N ARG A 149 -14.63 -13.91 9.56
CA ARG A 149 -15.43 -14.16 8.35
C ARG A 149 -16.17 -15.49 8.37
N GLY A 150 -15.87 -16.39 9.30
CA GLY A 150 -16.39 -17.76 9.31
C GLY A 150 -15.85 -18.63 8.18
N LEU A 151 -14.62 -18.35 7.73
CA LEU A 151 -13.90 -19.11 6.71
C LEU A 151 -12.87 -20.04 7.37
N SER A 152 -12.43 -21.07 6.67
CA SER A 152 -11.30 -21.88 7.12
C SER A 152 -9.98 -21.12 6.93
N GLU A 153 -9.02 -21.32 7.83
CA GLU A 153 -7.67 -20.74 7.69
C GLU A 153 -7.00 -21.18 6.37
N LYS A 154 -7.33 -22.38 5.88
CA LYS A 154 -6.81 -22.91 4.61
C LYS A 154 -7.30 -22.10 3.41
N GLU A 155 -8.58 -21.72 3.39
CA GLU A 155 -9.15 -20.88 2.32
C GLU A 155 -8.54 -19.49 2.33
N VAL A 156 -8.45 -18.86 3.51
CA VAL A 156 -7.85 -17.53 3.65
C VAL A 156 -6.35 -17.57 3.28
N LYS A 157 -5.64 -18.63 3.68
CA LYS A 157 -4.24 -18.83 3.31
C LYS A 157 -4.05 -18.96 1.80
N ALA A 158 -4.89 -19.72 1.12
CA ALA A 158 -4.86 -19.85 -0.33
C ALA A 158 -5.09 -18.50 -1.03
N LEU A 159 -6.02 -17.67 -0.52
CA LEU A 159 -6.21 -16.31 -1.03
C LEU A 159 -4.95 -15.45 -0.86
N VAL A 160 -4.32 -15.49 0.30
CA VAL A 160 -3.05 -14.79 0.55
C VAL A 160 -1.98 -15.24 -0.44
N GLU A 161 -1.76 -16.55 -0.58
CA GLU A 161 -0.73 -17.12 -1.46
C GLU A 161 -0.93 -16.74 -2.93
N ASN A 162 -2.18 -16.67 -3.39
CA ASN A 162 -2.54 -16.25 -4.75
C ASN A 162 -2.32 -14.75 -5.01
N HIS A 163 -2.21 -13.95 -3.94
CA HIS A 163 -1.99 -12.49 -4.05
C HIS A 163 -0.54 -12.08 -3.73
N ILE A 164 0.37 -13.04 -3.55
CA ILE A 164 1.79 -12.74 -3.38
C ILE A 164 2.38 -12.31 -4.74
N GLU A 165 2.74 -11.04 -4.83
CA GLU A 165 3.53 -10.51 -5.92
C GLU A 165 5.01 -10.81 -5.65
N ARG A 166 5.63 -11.58 -6.53
CA ARG A 166 7.04 -11.95 -6.42
C ARG A 166 7.96 -10.86 -7.00
N PRO A 167 9.23 -10.80 -6.56
CA PRO A 167 10.21 -9.91 -7.14
C PRO A 167 10.28 -10.03 -8.66
N LEU A 168 10.45 -8.90 -9.35
CA LEU A 168 10.64 -8.88 -10.79
C LEU A 168 11.88 -9.72 -11.16
N PHE A 169 11.74 -10.67 -12.09
CA PHE A 169 12.75 -11.69 -12.45
C PHE A 169 13.28 -12.51 -11.26
N GLY A 170 12.57 -12.54 -10.13
CA GLY A 170 12.99 -13.24 -8.91
C GLY A 170 14.11 -12.54 -8.12
N VAL A 171 14.57 -11.36 -8.56
CA VAL A 171 15.76 -10.66 -8.00
C VAL A 171 15.44 -9.23 -7.56
N PHE A 172 14.59 -8.52 -8.29
CA PHE A 172 14.36 -7.09 -8.06
C PHE A 172 13.16 -6.83 -7.14
N GLY A 173 13.45 -6.39 -5.92
CA GLY A 173 12.47 -6.03 -4.90
C GLY A 173 12.08 -7.18 -3.96
N PRO A 174 11.30 -6.90 -2.91
CA PRO A 174 10.75 -7.92 -2.00
C PRO A 174 9.49 -8.56 -2.57
N SER A 175 9.11 -9.71 -2.02
CA SER A 175 7.74 -10.23 -2.17
C SER A 175 6.78 -9.36 -1.37
N LYS A 176 5.64 -9.01 -1.96
CA LYS A 176 4.65 -8.11 -1.36
C LYS A 176 3.22 -8.55 -1.66
N ILE A 177 2.28 -8.00 -0.94
CA ILE A 177 0.84 -8.26 -1.12
C ILE A 177 0.11 -6.92 -1.02
N ASN A 178 -0.65 -6.58 -2.05
CA ASN A 178 -1.50 -5.40 -2.04
C ASN A 178 -2.72 -5.65 -1.15
N VAL A 179 -2.85 -4.88 -0.07
CA VAL A 179 -3.90 -5.06 0.95
C VAL A 179 -5.29 -4.81 0.40
N LEU A 180 -5.46 -3.80 -0.48
CA LEU A 180 -6.74 -3.49 -1.09
C LEU A 180 -7.21 -4.63 -2.01
N LYS A 181 -6.34 -5.11 -2.91
CA LYS A 181 -6.65 -6.22 -3.81
C LYS A 181 -7.00 -7.49 -3.03
N LEU A 182 -6.25 -7.81 -1.99
CA LEU A 182 -6.51 -8.96 -1.12
C LEU A 182 -7.87 -8.85 -0.39
N ASN A 183 -8.20 -7.68 0.15
CA ASN A 183 -9.47 -7.45 0.84
C ASN A 183 -10.67 -7.50 -0.12
N VAL A 184 -10.53 -7.02 -1.35
CA VAL A 184 -11.55 -7.15 -2.40
C VAL A 184 -11.76 -8.62 -2.76
N ALA A 185 -10.69 -9.39 -2.93
CA ALA A 185 -10.79 -10.83 -3.21
C ALA A 185 -11.48 -11.61 -2.08
N LEU A 186 -11.28 -11.22 -0.82
CA LEU A 186 -12.02 -11.78 0.32
C LEU A 186 -13.52 -11.50 0.24
N ASP A 187 -13.91 -10.29 -0.17
CA ASP A 187 -15.33 -9.92 -0.30
C ASP A 187 -16.01 -10.67 -1.46
N GLU A 188 -15.29 -10.84 -2.58
CA GLU A 188 -15.76 -11.64 -3.73
C GLU A 188 -15.88 -13.13 -3.39
N HIS A 189 -14.93 -13.68 -2.62
CA HIS A 189 -14.94 -15.08 -2.21
C HIS A 189 -16.19 -15.41 -1.37
N LYS A 190 -16.51 -14.58 -0.39
CA LYS A 190 -17.71 -14.74 0.44
C LYS A 190 -19.00 -14.74 -0.41
N LYS A 191 -19.06 -13.90 -1.43
CA LYS A 191 -20.23 -13.82 -2.32
C LYS A 191 -20.41 -15.08 -3.16
N LYS A 192 -19.32 -15.67 -3.66
CA LYS A 192 -19.36 -16.95 -4.38
C LYS A 192 -19.84 -18.08 -3.51
N THR A 193 -19.40 -18.17 -2.27
CA THR A 193 -19.82 -19.19 -1.30
C THR A 193 -21.32 -19.11 -0.99
N LEU A 194 -21.88 -17.89 -0.88
CA LEU A 194 -23.31 -17.67 -0.63
C LEU A 194 -24.21 -17.98 -1.84
N ILE A 195 -23.71 -17.97 -3.06
CA ILE A 195 -24.45 -18.27 -4.28
C ILE A 195 -24.46 -19.78 -4.58
N CYS A 196 -23.50 -20.53 -4.01
CA CYS A 196 -23.37 -21.98 -4.19
C CYS A 196 -24.07 -22.81 -3.09
N LEU A 197 -24.74 -22.17 -2.12
CA LEU A 197 -25.59 -22.76 -1.08
C LEU A 197 -27.05 -22.49 -1.40
#